data_592f08a4d3eba61f346893186c11aaab
#
_entry.id   592f08a4d3eba61f346893186c11aaab
#
_cell.length_a   1.000
_cell.length_b   1.000
_cell.length_c   1.000
_cell.angle_alpha   90.00
_cell.angle_beta   90.00
_cell.angle_gamma   90.00
#
_symmetry.space_group_name_H-M   'P 1'
#
loop_
_entity.id
_entity.type
_entity.pdbx_description
1 polymer ?
#
loop_
_entity_poly.entity_id
_entity_poly.type
_entity_poly.pdbx_seq_one_letter_code
_entity_poly.pdbx_strand_id
1 'polypeptide(L)' 'MKRLLNTLYVTGTNRYLSLDGENVVVLEEREEIGRVPLHNLQSIVTFGYTGASPALMGACAKRNIDLTFMSGNGKFLARV' A
#
# COMPACT_ATOMS: atom_id res chain seq x y z
N MET A 1 -0.74 9.30 -4.41
CA MET A 1 -1.35 7.98 -4.55
C MET A 1 -2.45 8.01 -5.59
N LYS A 2 -2.68 6.91 -6.23
CA LYS A 2 -3.67 6.84 -7.30
C LYS A 2 -4.29 5.45 -7.31
N ARG A 3 -5.60 5.40 -7.48
CA ARG A 3 -6.33 4.15 -7.64
C ARG A 3 -6.83 4.04 -9.08
N LEU A 4 -6.39 2.99 -9.76
CA LEU A 4 -6.87 2.66 -11.11
C LEU A 4 -7.47 1.27 -11.08
N LEU A 5 -8.74 1.15 -11.47
CA LEU A 5 -9.49 -0.09 -11.37
C LEU A 5 -9.48 -0.54 -9.91
N ASN A 6 -8.94 -1.72 -9.63
CA ASN A 6 -8.87 -2.26 -8.27
C ASN A 6 -7.44 -2.28 -7.72
N THR A 7 -6.58 -1.43 -8.26
CA THR A 7 -5.18 -1.32 -7.83
C THR A 7 -4.91 0.07 -7.25
N LEU A 8 -4.31 0.09 -6.07
CA LEU A 8 -3.85 1.32 -5.46
C LEU A 8 -2.37 1.47 -5.76
N TYR A 9 -2.00 2.58 -6.40
CA TYR A 9 -0.61 2.92 -6.67
C TYR A 9 -0.15 4.00 -5.72
N VAL A 10 0.92 3.73 -4.99
CA VAL A 10 1.50 4.67 -4.02
C VAL A 10 2.89 5.05 -4.50
N THR A 11 3.08 6.32 -4.79
CA THR A 11 4.36 6.85 -5.26
C THR A 11 4.87 7.89 -4.27
N GLY A 12 6.16 8.19 -4.36
CA GLY A 12 6.79 9.22 -3.54
C GLY A 12 7.60 8.63 -2.40
N THR A 13 8.34 9.52 -1.73
CA THR A 13 9.17 9.15 -0.58
C THR A 13 8.44 9.48 0.71
N ASN A 14 8.95 8.94 1.83
CA ASN A 14 8.41 9.22 3.17
C ASN A 14 6.96 8.79 3.34
N ARG A 15 6.51 7.83 2.57
CA ARG A 15 5.17 7.26 2.67
C ARG A 15 5.20 5.98 3.47
N TYR A 16 4.13 5.74 4.24
CA TYR A 16 3.99 4.52 5.03
C TYR A 16 2.55 4.04 4.93
N LEU A 17 2.38 2.74 4.73
CA LEU A 17 1.06 2.14 4.64
C LEU A 17 0.70 1.47 5.95
N SER A 18 -0.48 1.77 6.45
CA SER A 18 -0.97 1.25 7.72
C SER A 18 -2.36 0.68 7.55
N LEU A 19 -2.82 -0.02 8.57
CA LEU A 19 -4.17 -0.59 8.61
C LEU A 19 -4.98 0.14 9.67
N ASP A 20 -6.17 0.61 9.29
CA ASP A 20 -7.13 1.15 10.25
C ASP A 20 -8.47 0.49 9.98
N GLY A 21 -8.86 -0.42 10.88
CA GLY A 21 -10.04 -1.25 10.66
C GLY A 21 -9.87 -2.08 9.39
N GLU A 22 -10.72 -1.85 8.41
CA GLU A 22 -10.66 -2.55 7.13
C GLU A 22 -10.17 -1.63 6.00
N ASN A 23 -9.46 -0.56 6.36
CA ASN A 23 -8.94 0.39 5.38
C ASN A 23 -7.42 0.38 5.36
N VAL A 24 -6.85 0.48 4.17
CA VAL A 24 -5.45 0.86 4.05
C VAL A 24 -5.37 2.37 4.17
N VAL A 25 -4.46 2.84 5.01
CA VAL A 25 -4.22 4.26 5.25
C VAL A 25 -2.84 4.60 4.75
N VAL A 26 -2.74 5.65 3.94
CA VAL A 26 -1.47 6.14 3.43
C VAL A 26 -1.06 7.33 4.29
N LEU A 27 0.11 7.22 4.91
CA LEU A 27 0.66 8.25 5.78
C LEU A 27 1.87 8.90 5.10
N GLU A 28 2.02 10.21 5.31
CA GLU A 28 3.24 10.93 4.96
C GLU A 28 3.65 11.71 6.20
N GLU A 29 4.84 11.38 6.72
CA GLU A 29 5.34 11.99 7.95
C GLU A 29 4.29 11.96 9.08
N ARG A 30 3.64 10.80 9.24
CA ARG A 30 2.64 10.52 10.27
C ARG A 30 1.28 11.19 10.04
N GLU A 31 1.11 11.91 8.94
CA GLU A 31 -0.19 12.48 8.61
C GLU A 31 -0.89 11.61 7.57
N GLU A 32 -2.16 11.36 7.78
CA GLU A 32 -2.96 10.61 6.82
C GLU A 32 -3.19 11.48 5.59
N ILE A 33 -2.76 10.98 4.43
CA ILE A 33 -2.99 11.67 3.16
C ILE A 33 -4.01 10.95 2.29
N GLY A 34 -4.45 9.76 2.70
CA GLY A 34 -5.50 9.06 1.98
C GLY A 34 -5.83 7.74 2.66
N ARG A 35 -7.01 7.21 2.34
CA ARG A 35 -7.41 5.88 2.77
C ARG A 35 -8.33 5.23 1.75
N VAL A 36 -8.26 3.92 1.64
CA VAL A 36 -9.06 3.15 0.72
C VAL A 36 -9.53 1.88 1.42
N PRO A 37 -10.83 1.53 1.32
CA PRO A 37 -11.30 0.25 1.86
C PRO A 37 -10.63 -0.93 1.18
N LEU A 38 -10.14 -1.88 1.96
CA LEU A 38 -9.46 -3.06 1.42
C LEU A 38 -10.36 -3.90 0.54
N HIS A 39 -11.65 -3.97 0.85
CA HIS A 39 -12.56 -4.80 0.06
C HIS A 39 -12.74 -4.32 -1.38
N ASN A 40 -12.31 -3.10 -1.68
CA ASN A 40 -12.34 -2.56 -3.05
C ASN A 40 -11.05 -2.83 -3.82
N LEU A 41 -10.08 -3.49 -3.19
CA LEU A 41 -8.75 -3.64 -3.79
C LEU A 41 -8.43 -5.09 -4.11
N GLN A 42 -7.73 -5.30 -5.22
CA GLN A 42 -7.11 -6.56 -5.60
C GLN A 42 -5.60 -6.48 -5.45
N SER A 43 -5.03 -5.31 -5.55
CA SER A 43 -3.59 -5.13 -5.38
C SER A 43 -3.22 -3.73 -4.92
N ILE A 44 -2.06 -3.64 -4.30
CA ILE A 44 -1.43 -2.39 -3.88
C ILE A 44 0.00 -2.46 -4.40
N VAL A 45 0.42 -1.43 -5.13
CA VAL A 45 1.79 -1.34 -5.65
C VAL A 45 2.42 -0.06 -5.14
N THR A 46 3.57 -0.18 -4.50
CA THR A 46 4.32 0.98 -4.00
C THR A 46 5.57 1.19 -4.81
N PHE A 47 5.96 2.44 -4.99
CA PHE A 47 7.19 2.83 -5.65
C PHE A 47 7.97 3.77 -4.74
N GLY A 48 9.26 3.51 -4.57
CA GLY A 48 10.12 4.41 -3.81
C GLY A 48 10.33 4.03 -2.34
N TYR A 49 10.52 2.76 -2.05
CA TYR A 49 10.85 2.28 -0.70
C TYR A 49 9.83 2.69 0.36
N THR A 50 8.57 2.56 0.02
CA THR A 50 7.47 2.80 0.95
C THR A 50 7.41 1.68 1.97
N GLY A 51 7.30 2.02 3.26
CA GLY A 51 7.12 1.03 4.30
C GLY A 51 5.65 0.63 4.46
N ALA A 52 5.43 -0.49 5.14
CA ALA A 52 4.08 -0.95 5.45
C ALA A 52 4.06 -1.66 6.79
N SER A 53 2.96 -1.53 7.52
CA SER A 53 2.85 -2.17 8.82
C SER A 53 2.65 -3.69 8.68
N PRO A 54 3.15 -4.48 9.63
CA PRO A 54 2.87 -5.92 9.63
C PRO A 54 1.37 -6.23 9.66
N ALA A 55 0.58 -5.42 10.34
CA ALA A 55 -0.88 -5.60 10.38
C ALA A 55 -1.49 -5.48 8.99
N LEU A 56 -1.05 -4.51 8.19
CA LEU A 56 -1.51 -4.37 6.83
C LEU A 56 -1.06 -5.54 5.96
N MET A 57 0.20 -5.95 6.11
CA MET A 57 0.71 -7.10 5.36
C MET A 57 -0.13 -8.35 5.63
N GLY A 58 -0.45 -8.60 6.91
CA GLY A 58 -1.29 -9.72 7.29
C GLY A 58 -2.69 -9.64 6.72
N ALA A 59 -3.30 -8.45 6.76
CA ALA A 59 -4.64 -8.25 6.21
C ALA A 59 -4.66 -8.50 4.70
N CYS A 60 -3.64 -8.04 3.98
CA CYS A 60 -3.53 -8.27 2.54
C CYS A 60 -3.37 -9.75 2.22
N ALA A 61 -2.50 -10.44 2.96
CA ALA A 61 -2.29 -11.87 2.76
C ALA A 61 -3.57 -12.66 3.00
N LYS A 62 -4.30 -12.33 4.06
CA LYS A 62 -5.55 -13.00 4.42
C LYS A 62 -6.64 -12.80 3.38
N ARG A 63 -6.65 -11.65 2.72
CA ARG A 63 -7.68 -11.28 1.74
C ARG A 63 -7.25 -11.53 0.30
N ASN A 64 -6.08 -12.12 0.09
CA ASN A 64 -5.52 -12.34 -1.25
C ASN A 64 -5.35 -11.05 -2.04
N ILE A 65 -4.98 -9.97 -1.35
CA ILE A 65 -4.62 -8.71 -1.97
C ILE A 65 -3.11 -8.71 -2.20
N ASP A 66 -2.68 -8.55 -3.45
CA ASP A 66 -1.26 -8.45 -3.75
C ASP A 66 -0.70 -7.13 -3.22
N LEU A 67 0.34 -7.21 -2.42
CA LEU A 67 1.05 -6.02 -1.95
C LEU A 67 2.47 -6.11 -2.46
N THR A 68 2.81 -5.27 -3.42
CA THR A 68 4.08 -5.32 -4.14
C THR A 68 4.87 -4.04 -3.89
N PHE A 69 6.14 -4.21 -3.56
CA PHE A 69 7.06 -3.11 -3.31
C PHE A 69 8.05 -3.00 -4.47
N MET A 70 8.12 -1.80 -5.05
CA MET A 70 9.01 -1.49 -6.16
C MET A 70 9.91 -0.33 -5.78
N SER A 71 11.10 -0.27 -6.38
CA SER A 71 11.94 0.92 -6.23
C SER A 71 11.34 2.09 -7.01
N GLY A 72 11.87 3.29 -6.80
CA GLY A 72 11.38 4.49 -7.48
C GLY A 72 11.45 4.42 -8.99
N ASN A 73 12.39 3.66 -9.54
CA ASN A 73 12.52 3.48 -10.98
C ASN A 73 11.93 2.15 -11.47
N GLY A 74 11.06 1.55 -10.69
CA GLY A 74 10.26 0.42 -11.17
C GLY A 74 10.89 -0.95 -11.01
N LYS A 75 11.96 -1.07 -10.22
CA LYS A 75 12.58 -2.37 -9.97
C LYS A 75 11.82 -3.10 -8.87
N PHE A 76 11.47 -4.36 -9.11
CA PHE A 76 10.79 -5.20 -8.11
C PHE A 76 11.67 -5.41 -6.89
N LEU A 77 11.09 -5.22 -5.70
CA LEU A 77 11.79 -5.44 -4.43
C LEU A 77 11.22 -6.63 -3.68
N ALA A 78 9.91 -6.66 -3.45
CA ALA A 78 9.29 -7.72 -2.68
C ALA A 78 7.78 -7.75 -2.91
N ARG A 79 7.18 -8.89 -2.59
CA ARG A 79 5.72 -9.06 -2.63
C ARG A 79 5.28 -9.82 -1.40
N VAL A 80 4.17 -9.39 -0.83
CA VAL A 80 3.51 -10.09 0.28
C VAL A 80 2.44 -11.01 -0.26
#